data_2583bf95c2fdf8230a343f664eac93ab
#
_entry.id   2583bf95c2fdf8230a343f664eac93ab
#
_cell.length_a   1.000
_cell.length_b   1.000
_cell.length_c   1.000
_cell.angle_alpha   90.00
_cell.angle_beta   90.00
_cell.angle_gamma   90.00
#
_symmetry.space_group_name_H-M   'P 1'
#
loop_
_entity.id
_entity.type
_entity.pdbx_description
1 polymer ?
#
loop_
_entity_poly.entity_id
_entity_poly.type
_entity_poly.pdbx_seq_one_letter_code
_entity_poly.pdbx_strand_id
1 'polypeptide(L)'
;REIMDEVGIDAARYFLTMRSPDSHFDFDLELAKEQSQDNPIYYAQYAHARICSILKQAKEKDIEIDKNADFSTITNEKAIDLLKKVAEFEPTIESAAESRAPHRLTNYIQDLASAFHKFYNAEKVLSDDIEKTKAHVALIEAVKITLHNALALVGVSAPES
;
A
#
# COMPACT_ATOMS: atom_id res chain seq x y z
N ARG A 1 -5.51 26.55 4.15
CA ARG A 1 -6.93 26.20 4.19
C ARG A 1 -7.47 26.03 2.76
N GLU A 2 -7.18 26.96 1.86
CA GLU A 2 -7.60 26.90 0.45
C GLU A 2 -7.19 25.60 -0.26
N ILE A 3 -5.96 25.14 -0.07
CA ILE A 3 -5.47 23.86 -0.65
C ILE A 3 -6.33 22.68 -0.13
N MET A 4 -6.62 22.63 1.17
CA MET A 4 -7.43 21.53 1.74
C MET A 4 -8.87 21.55 1.23
N ASP A 5 -9.41 22.72 0.95
CA ASP A 5 -10.77 22.88 0.42
C ASP A 5 -10.82 22.42 -1.06
N GLU A 6 -9.71 22.51 -1.79
CA GLU A 6 -9.63 22.13 -3.21
C GLU A 6 -9.26 20.64 -3.45
N VAL A 7 -8.28 20.10 -2.71
CA VAL A 7 -7.76 18.74 -2.95
C VAL A 7 -8.16 17.72 -1.89
N GLY A 8 -8.78 18.17 -0.81
CA GLY A 8 -9.09 17.35 0.36
C GLY A 8 -7.94 17.22 1.36
N ILE A 9 -8.28 16.79 2.57
CA ILE A 9 -7.34 16.72 3.69
C ILE A 9 -6.25 15.67 3.43
N ASP A 10 -6.62 14.51 2.92
CA ASP A 10 -5.71 13.39 2.69
C ASP A 10 -4.63 13.74 1.66
N ALA A 11 -5.03 14.31 0.51
CA ALA A 11 -4.09 14.72 -0.52
C ALA A 11 -3.16 15.84 0.00
N ALA A 12 -3.71 16.85 0.67
CA ALA A 12 -2.89 17.92 1.25
C ALA A 12 -1.85 17.38 2.24
N ARG A 13 -2.23 16.50 3.17
CA ARG A 13 -1.31 15.88 4.13
C ARG A 13 -0.24 15.03 3.46
N TYR A 14 -0.65 14.18 2.51
CA TYR A 14 0.26 13.28 1.84
C TYR A 14 1.32 14.04 1.05
N PHE A 15 0.92 15.00 0.22
CA PHE A 15 1.82 15.80 -0.60
C PHE A 15 2.80 16.65 0.25
N LEU A 16 2.32 17.20 1.37
CA LEU A 16 3.19 17.93 2.30
C LEU A 16 4.20 16.99 3.00
N THR A 17 3.77 15.76 3.35
CA THR A 17 4.63 14.78 4.03
C THR A 17 5.66 14.16 3.09
N MET A 18 5.39 14.08 1.79
CA MET A 18 6.32 13.53 0.79
C MET A 18 7.63 14.32 0.66
N ARG A 19 7.66 15.56 1.09
CA ARG A 19 8.78 16.46 0.86
C ARG A 19 9.82 16.39 1.97
N SER A 20 11.09 16.36 1.55
CA SER A 20 12.20 16.61 2.47
C SER A 20 12.17 18.07 2.91
N PRO A 21 12.50 18.39 4.19
CA PRO A 21 12.54 19.77 4.70
C PRO A 21 13.42 20.72 3.86
N ASP A 22 14.45 20.17 3.22
CA ASP A 22 15.43 20.95 2.46
C ASP A 22 15.07 21.11 0.99
N SER A 23 13.93 20.57 0.54
CA SER A 23 13.49 20.68 -0.87
C SER A 23 12.63 21.91 -1.10
N HIS A 24 12.87 22.63 -2.20
CA HIS A 24 11.90 23.61 -2.72
C HIS A 24 10.57 22.90 -3.02
N PHE A 25 9.49 23.53 -2.59
CA PHE A 25 8.14 22.96 -2.71
C PHE A 25 7.24 23.86 -3.58
N ASP A 26 6.91 23.34 -4.76
CA ASP A 26 5.75 23.80 -5.52
C ASP A 26 4.65 22.73 -5.37
N PHE A 27 3.50 23.13 -4.81
CA PHE A 27 2.37 22.23 -4.65
C PHE A 27 1.63 22.11 -5.99
N ASP A 28 1.74 20.94 -6.62
CA ASP A 28 1.03 20.65 -7.87
C ASP A 28 -0.44 20.31 -7.55
N LEU A 29 -1.29 21.32 -7.68
CA LEU A 29 -2.73 21.22 -7.44
C LEU A 29 -3.43 20.31 -8.45
N GLU A 30 -3.01 20.32 -9.70
CA GLU A 30 -3.62 19.50 -10.75
C GLU A 30 -3.32 18.02 -10.51
N LEU A 31 -2.07 17.67 -10.22
CA LEU A 31 -1.68 16.32 -9.86
C LEU A 31 -2.40 15.85 -8.59
N ALA A 32 -2.57 16.71 -7.58
CA ALA A 32 -3.23 16.36 -6.34
C ALA A 32 -4.75 16.10 -6.48
N LYS A 33 -5.37 16.63 -7.54
CA LYS A 33 -6.78 16.39 -7.90
C LYS A 33 -6.98 15.19 -8.81
N GLU A 34 -5.93 14.72 -9.45
CA GLU A 34 -6.01 13.69 -10.46
C GLU A 34 -6.33 12.32 -9.85
N GLN A 35 -7.29 11.60 -10.43
CA GLN A 35 -7.61 10.21 -10.07
C GLN A 35 -6.91 9.23 -11.01
N SER A 36 -5.59 9.29 -11.02
CA SER A 36 -4.74 8.45 -11.87
C SER A 36 -3.58 7.84 -11.08
N GLN A 37 -2.85 6.94 -11.75
CA GLN A 37 -1.65 6.33 -11.17
C GLN A 37 -0.50 7.31 -10.98
N ASP A 38 -0.55 8.48 -11.61
CA ASP A 38 0.45 9.53 -11.46
C ASP A 38 0.28 10.29 -10.14
N ASN A 39 -0.95 10.29 -9.58
CA ASN A 39 -1.20 10.82 -8.24
C ASN A 39 -0.78 9.81 -7.16
N PRO A 40 0.27 10.09 -6.37
CA PRO A 40 0.84 9.12 -5.44
C PRO A 40 -0.11 8.69 -4.31
N ILE A 41 -0.97 9.58 -3.83
CA ILE A 41 -1.96 9.20 -2.80
C ILE A 41 -3.05 8.31 -3.41
N TYR A 42 -3.56 8.68 -4.58
CA TYR A 42 -4.56 7.86 -5.28
C TYR A 42 -4.02 6.46 -5.57
N TYR A 43 -2.76 6.37 -6.03
CA TYR A 43 -2.09 5.10 -6.30
C TYR A 43 -2.02 4.19 -5.07
N ALA A 44 -1.67 4.74 -3.91
CA ALA A 44 -1.58 4.00 -2.66
C ALA A 44 -2.98 3.57 -2.15
N GLN A 45 -3.95 4.48 -2.16
CA GLN A 45 -5.32 4.20 -1.75
C GLN A 45 -6.00 3.19 -2.67
N TYR A 46 -5.75 3.27 -3.98
CA TYR A 46 -6.23 2.30 -4.96
C TYR A 46 -5.67 0.90 -4.72
N ALA A 47 -4.38 0.78 -4.34
CA ALA A 47 -3.80 -0.51 -3.96
C ALA A 47 -4.55 -1.12 -2.76
N HIS A 48 -4.82 -0.34 -1.72
CA HIS A 48 -5.58 -0.78 -0.55
C HIS A 48 -7.01 -1.23 -0.92
N ALA A 49 -7.76 -0.40 -1.64
CA ALA A 49 -9.11 -0.72 -2.07
C ALA A 49 -9.17 -1.99 -2.94
N ARG A 50 -8.19 -2.16 -3.84
CA ARG A 50 -8.08 -3.35 -4.68
C ARG A 50 -7.85 -4.61 -3.86
N ILE A 51 -6.97 -4.57 -2.86
CA ILE A 51 -6.76 -5.69 -1.94
C ILE A 51 -8.05 -6.04 -1.20
N CYS A 52 -8.77 -5.05 -0.66
CA CYS A 52 -10.07 -5.26 -0.01
C CYS A 52 -11.06 -5.96 -0.94
N SER A 53 -11.12 -5.56 -2.21
CA SER A 53 -11.97 -6.21 -3.21
C SER A 53 -11.59 -7.67 -3.46
N ILE A 54 -10.30 -8.00 -3.55
CA ILE A 54 -9.82 -9.38 -3.73
C ILE A 54 -10.16 -10.24 -2.51
N LEU A 55 -9.95 -9.72 -1.31
CA LEU A 55 -10.27 -10.42 -0.06
C LEU A 55 -11.77 -10.68 0.07
N LYS A 56 -12.61 -9.73 -0.36
CA LYS A 56 -14.05 -9.94 -0.45
C LYS A 56 -14.41 -11.08 -1.42
N GLN A 57 -13.80 -11.11 -2.59
CA GLN A 57 -14.00 -12.20 -3.55
C GLN A 57 -13.50 -13.55 -3.01
N ALA A 58 -12.39 -13.58 -2.26
CA ALA A 58 -11.93 -14.79 -1.59
C ALA A 58 -12.98 -15.32 -0.60
N LYS A 59 -13.54 -14.44 0.22
CA LYS A 59 -14.61 -14.79 1.17
C LYS A 59 -15.87 -15.31 0.47
N GLU A 60 -16.26 -14.72 -0.65
CA GLU A 60 -17.40 -15.19 -1.49
C GLU A 60 -17.16 -16.59 -2.07
N LYS A 61 -15.90 -17.03 -2.14
CA LYS A 61 -15.49 -18.38 -2.56
C LYS A 61 -15.18 -19.33 -1.39
N ASP A 62 -15.58 -18.96 -0.17
CA ASP A 62 -15.30 -19.71 1.06
C ASP A 62 -13.79 -19.92 1.34
N ILE A 63 -12.94 -19.01 0.84
CA ILE A 63 -11.50 -18.98 1.12
C ILE A 63 -11.28 -18.03 2.30
N GLU A 64 -11.02 -18.61 3.47
CA GLU A 64 -10.70 -17.85 4.68
C GLU A 64 -9.23 -17.44 4.73
N ILE A 65 -8.94 -16.36 5.47
CA ILE A 65 -7.57 -15.92 5.73
C ILE A 65 -6.94 -16.88 6.74
N ASP A 66 -5.97 -17.65 6.29
CA ASP A 66 -5.21 -18.59 7.13
C ASP A 66 -3.88 -17.97 7.55
N LYS A 67 -3.74 -17.65 8.85
CA LYS A 67 -2.49 -17.10 9.42
C LYS A 67 -1.35 -18.11 9.43
N ASN A 68 -1.65 -19.39 9.27
CA ASN A 68 -0.69 -20.49 9.24
C ASN A 68 -0.51 -21.03 7.80
N ALA A 69 -0.93 -20.28 6.78
CA ALA A 69 -0.75 -20.67 5.39
C ALA A 69 0.72 -21.04 5.08
N ASP A 70 0.92 -22.06 4.26
CA ASP A 70 2.25 -22.49 3.88
C ASP A 70 2.86 -21.55 2.83
N PHE A 71 3.69 -20.62 3.28
CA PHE A 71 4.39 -19.67 2.40
C PHE A 71 5.47 -20.33 1.52
N SER A 72 5.82 -21.61 1.74
CA SER A 72 6.75 -22.33 0.85
C SER A 72 6.17 -22.53 -0.56
N THR A 73 4.85 -22.42 -0.71
CA THR A 73 4.15 -22.46 -1.99
C THR A 73 4.34 -21.18 -2.83
N ILE A 74 4.83 -20.09 -2.22
CA ILE A 74 5.14 -18.84 -2.90
C ILE A 74 6.50 -18.95 -3.57
N THR A 75 6.49 -19.16 -4.89
CA THR A 75 7.71 -19.30 -5.71
C THR A 75 7.92 -18.15 -6.68
N ASN A 76 6.90 -17.34 -6.92
CA ASN A 76 6.99 -16.20 -7.81
C ASN A 76 7.85 -15.08 -7.20
N GLU A 77 8.83 -14.58 -7.97
CA GLU A 77 9.75 -13.53 -7.55
C GLU A 77 9.02 -12.26 -7.06
N LYS A 78 7.94 -11.86 -7.74
CA LYS A 78 7.18 -10.66 -7.36
C LYS A 78 6.42 -10.82 -6.05
N ALA A 79 5.96 -12.03 -5.74
CA ALA A 79 5.34 -12.34 -4.45
C ALA A 79 6.39 -12.34 -3.32
N ILE A 80 7.59 -12.85 -3.59
CA ILE A 80 8.72 -12.83 -2.64
C ILE A 80 9.18 -11.38 -2.40
N ASP A 81 9.28 -10.56 -3.43
CA ASP A 81 9.62 -9.13 -3.32
C ASP A 81 8.57 -8.38 -2.47
N LEU A 82 7.29 -8.68 -2.67
CA LEU A 82 6.20 -8.11 -1.88
C LEU A 82 6.29 -8.51 -0.41
N LEU A 83 6.57 -9.79 -0.12
CA LEU A 83 6.76 -10.27 1.25
C LEU A 83 7.93 -9.57 1.96
N LYS A 84 9.07 -9.42 1.26
CA LYS A 84 10.22 -8.66 1.77
C LYS A 84 9.85 -7.21 2.06
N LYS A 85 9.08 -6.59 1.17
CA LYS A 85 8.65 -5.20 1.34
C LYS A 85 7.74 -5.03 2.58
N VAL A 86 6.87 -5.98 2.88
CA VAL A 86 6.09 -5.99 4.14
C VAL A 86 7.01 -6.04 5.35
N ALA A 87 8.06 -6.88 5.32
CA ALA A 87 9.01 -7.03 6.42
C ALA A 87 9.87 -5.76 6.67
N GLU A 88 10.01 -4.87 5.68
CA GLU A 88 10.73 -3.59 5.83
C GLU A 88 9.94 -2.52 6.60
N PHE A 89 8.67 -2.76 6.97
CA PHE A 89 7.83 -1.72 7.56
C PHE A 89 8.35 -1.22 8.91
N GLU A 90 8.62 -2.11 9.86
CA GLU A 90 9.13 -1.76 11.19
C GLU A 90 10.47 -1.01 11.12
N PRO A 91 11.52 -1.52 10.42
CA PRO A 91 12.76 -0.77 10.24
C PRO A 91 12.58 0.61 9.59
N THR A 92 11.60 0.74 8.69
CA THR A 92 11.31 2.03 8.03
C THR A 92 10.73 3.05 9.03
N ILE A 93 9.82 2.61 9.92
CA ILE A 93 9.26 3.48 10.96
C ILE A 93 10.38 3.97 11.90
N GLU A 94 11.22 3.05 12.38
CA GLU A 94 12.35 3.38 13.26
C GLU A 94 13.27 4.40 12.59
N SER A 95 13.69 4.14 11.37
CA SER A 95 14.55 5.05 10.59
C SER A 95 13.91 6.41 10.32
N ALA A 96 12.60 6.45 10.02
CA ALA A 96 11.87 7.71 9.81
C ALA A 96 11.78 8.53 11.11
N ALA A 97 11.56 7.87 12.25
CA ALA A 97 11.48 8.51 13.56
C ALA A 97 12.85 9.06 14.02
N GLU A 98 13.90 8.24 13.96
CA GLU A 98 15.27 8.63 14.35
C GLU A 98 15.79 9.82 13.52
N SER A 99 15.54 9.77 12.21
CA SER A 99 15.97 10.82 11.27
C SER A 99 15.04 12.04 11.24
N ARG A 100 13.87 11.98 11.92
CA ARG A 100 12.80 12.98 11.80
C ARG A 100 12.41 13.25 10.35
N ALA A 101 12.32 12.18 9.56
CA ALA A 101 12.14 12.20 8.12
C ALA A 101 10.83 11.48 7.70
N PRO A 102 9.66 12.10 7.91
CA PRO A 102 8.36 11.45 7.64
C PRO A 102 8.16 11.10 6.16
N HIS A 103 8.87 11.76 5.23
CA HIS A 103 8.86 11.44 3.81
C HIS A 103 9.37 10.01 3.50
N ARG A 104 10.13 9.39 4.41
CA ARG A 104 10.53 7.98 4.27
C ARG A 104 9.32 7.05 4.34
N LEU A 105 8.29 7.40 5.12
CA LEU A 105 7.05 6.62 5.17
C LEU A 105 6.25 6.73 3.88
N THR A 106 6.14 7.92 3.29
CA THR A 106 5.46 8.09 2.01
C THR A 106 6.18 7.38 0.87
N ASN A 107 7.51 7.41 0.85
CA ASN A 107 8.31 6.62 -0.10
C ASN A 107 8.05 5.11 0.08
N TYR A 108 8.04 4.62 1.31
CA TYR A 108 7.73 3.23 1.62
C TYR A 108 6.32 2.84 1.15
N ILE A 109 5.32 3.68 1.38
CA ILE A 109 3.94 3.46 0.92
C ILE A 109 3.90 3.28 -0.61
N GLN A 110 4.60 4.15 -1.36
CA GLN A 110 4.69 4.02 -2.82
C GLN A 110 5.37 2.72 -3.25
N ASP A 111 6.47 2.36 -2.61
CA ASP A 111 7.20 1.13 -2.90
C ASP A 111 6.36 -0.11 -2.61
N LEU A 112 5.63 -0.14 -1.49
CA LEU A 112 4.75 -1.24 -1.13
C LEU A 112 3.57 -1.36 -2.11
N ALA A 113 2.92 -0.26 -2.46
CA ALA A 113 1.86 -0.23 -3.45
C ALA A 113 2.36 -0.71 -4.83
N SER A 114 3.55 -0.26 -5.25
CA SER A 114 4.18 -0.69 -6.50
C SER A 114 4.50 -2.19 -6.48
N ALA A 115 5.04 -2.71 -5.39
CA ALA A 115 5.33 -4.14 -5.23
C ALA A 115 4.05 -4.98 -5.31
N PHE A 116 2.96 -4.52 -4.69
CA PHE A 116 1.66 -5.18 -4.78
C PHE A 116 1.13 -5.19 -6.23
N HIS A 117 1.16 -4.07 -6.93
CA HIS A 117 0.68 -4.02 -8.33
C HIS A 117 1.51 -4.91 -9.26
N LYS A 118 2.84 -4.97 -9.07
CA LYS A 118 3.72 -5.88 -9.83
C LYS A 118 3.37 -7.34 -9.58
N PHE A 119 3.15 -7.72 -8.33
CA PHE A 119 2.69 -9.07 -7.97
C PHE A 119 1.32 -9.39 -8.60
N TYR A 120 0.35 -8.50 -8.44
CA TYR A 120 -1.00 -8.67 -8.96
C TYR A 120 -1.05 -8.83 -10.49
N ASN A 121 -0.18 -8.12 -11.20
CA ASN A 121 -0.07 -8.23 -12.65
C ASN A 121 0.67 -9.50 -13.12
N ALA A 122 1.58 -10.03 -12.29
CA ALA A 122 2.40 -11.20 -12.62
C ALA A 122 1.70 -12.52 -12.30
N GLU A 123 0.79 -12.53 -11.32
CA GLU A 123 0.22 -13.77 -10.82
C GLU A 123 -1.23 -13.61 -10.36
N LYS A 124 -2.05 -14.63 -10.66
CA LYS A 124 -3.44 -14.68 -10.21
C LYS A 124 -3.49 -15.03 -8.72
N VAL A 125 -4.02 -14.13 -7.91
CA VAL A 125 -4.13 -14.31 -6.45
C VAL A 125 -5.05 -15.50 -6.11
N LEU A 126 -6.26 -15.51 -6.69
CA LEU A 126 -7.25 -16.57 -6.51
C LEU A 126 -7.14 -17.56 -7.67
N SER A 127 -6.27 -18.56 -7.55
CA SER A 127 -6.01 -19.61 -8.53
C SER A 127 -6.76 -20.91 -8.20
N ASP A 128 -6.63 -21.92 -9.06
CA ASP A 128 -7.18 -23.25 -8.83
C ASP A 128 -6.35 -24.07 -7.81
N ASP A 129 -5.12 -23.67 -7.55
CA ASP A 129 -4.27 -24.23 -6.49
C ASP A 129 -4.67 -23.59 -5.13
N ILE A 130 -5.34 -24.37 -4.32
CA ILE A 130 -5.92 -23.92 -3.03
C ILE A 130 -4.84 -23.53 -2.03
N GLU A 131 -3.76 -24.29 -1.89
CA GLU A 131 -2.72 -24.01 -0.91
C GLU A 131 -1.94 -22.73 -1.30
N LYS A 132 -1.62 -22.57 -2.58
CA LYS A 132 -1.03 -21.36 -3.13
C LYS A 132 -1.96 -20.15 -2.95
N THR A 133 -3.25 -20.33 -3.20
CA THR A 133 -4.26 -19.28 -3.01
C THR A 133 -4.33 -18.84 -1.54
N LYS A 134 -4.33 -19.77 -0.58
CA LYS A 134 -4.30 -19.43 0.85
C LYS A 134 -3.07 -18.61 1.23
N ALA A 135 -1.89 -18.98 0.74
CA ALA A 135 -0.66 -18.23 0.96
C ALA A 135 -0.72 -16.82 0.34
N HIS A 136 -1.25 -16.67 -0.88
CA HIS A 136 -1.46 -15.37 -1.53
C HIS A 136 -2.47 -14.50 -0.77
N VAL A 137 -3.58 -15.07 -0.31
CA VAL A 137 -4.59 -14.35 0.46
C VAL A 137 -4.01 -13.86 1.80
N ALA A 138 -3.23 -14.69 2.49
CA ALA A 138 -2.54 -14.30 3.71
C ALA A 138 -1.51 -13.17 3.45
N LEU A 139 -0.76 -13.25 2.35
CA LEU A 139 0.20 -12.22 1.95
C LEU A 139 -0.49 -10.88 1.70
N ILE A 140 -1.56 -10.84 0.88
CA ILE A 140 -2.24 -9.57 0.58
C ILE A 140 -3.00 -9.00 1.79
N GLU A 141 -3.47 -9.83 2.73
CA GLU A 141 -4.00 -9.33 4.00
C GLU A 141 -2.92 -8.64 4.83
N ALA A 142 -1.69 -9.19 4.87
CA ALA A 142 -0.56 -8.53 5.51
C ALA A 142 -0.24 -7.19 4.82
N VAL A 143 -0.28 -7.13 3.50
CA VAL A 143 -0.09 -5.88 2.74
C VAL A 143 -1.19 -4.86 3.06
N LYS A 144 -2.45 -5.29 3.15
CA LYS A 144 -3.58 -4.42 3.52
C LYS A 144 -3.36 -3.77 4.88
N ILE A 145 -3.03 -4.58 5.88
CA ILE A 145 -2.78 -4.10 7.25
C ILE A 145 -1.60 -3.11 7.26
N THR A 146 -0.53 -3.43 6.55
CA THR A 146 0.67 -2.59 6.47
C THR A 146 0.39 -1.26 5.79
N LEU A 147 -0.31 -1.26 4.64
CA LEU A 147 -0.72 -0.03 3.94
C LEU A 147 -1.64 0.83 4.81
N HIS A 148 -2.64 0.22 5.46
CA HIS A 148 -3.53 0.92 6.38
C HIS A 148 -2.77 1.61 7.50
N ASN A 149 -1.86 0.89 8.16
CA ASN A 149 -1.07 1.43 9.26
C ASN A 149 -0.10 2.53 8.79
N ALA A 150 0.55 2.33 7.65
CA ALA A 150 1.46 3.32 7.08
C ALA A 150 0.73 4.62 6.68
N LEU A 151 -0.43 4.51 6.04
CA LEU A 151 -1.28 5.66 5.71
C LEU A 151 -1.77 6.38 6.97
N ALA A 152 -2.19 5.63 8.00
CA ALA A 152 -2.62 6.20 9.28
C ALA A 152 -1.49 6.99 9.98
N LEU A 153 -0.24 6.52 9.91
CA LEU A 153 0.92 7.23 10.47
C LEU A 153 1.16 8.59 9.82
N VAL A 154 0.83 8.74 8.55
CA VAL A 154 0.90 10.04 7.84
C VAL A 154 -0.43 10.81 7.88
N GLY A 155 -1.42 10.32 8.62
CA GLY A 155 -2.71 10.98 8.85
C GLY A 155 -3.65 10.93 7.64
N VAL A 156 -3.57 9.88 6.83
CA VAL A 156 -4.31 9.68 5.59
C VAL A 156 -5.20 8.44 5.70
N SER A 157 -6.40 8.50 5.13
CA SER A 157 -7.33 7.39 5.14
C SER A 157 -6.93 6.25 4.20
N ALA A 158 -7.38 5.04 4.52
CA ALA A 158 -7.24 3.84 3.69
C ALA A 158 -8.63 3.36 3.26
N PRO A 159 -9.17 3.82 2.11
CA PRO A 159 -10.51 3.44 1.66
C PRO A 159 -10.57 1.96 1.26
N GLU A 160 -11.72 1.33 1.48
CA GLU A 160 -11.98 -0.08 1.15
C GLU A 160 -12.64 -0.26 -0.22
N SER A 161 -13.03 0.84 -0.86
CA SER A 161 -13.69 0.89 -2.19
C SER A 161 -13.35 2.17 -2.93
#